data_ec7c5c14603010276ab187402209fc09
#
_entry.id   ec7c5c14603010276ab187402209fc09
#
_cell.length_a   1.000
_cell.length_b   1.000
_cell.length_c   1.000
_cell.angle_alpha   90.00
_cell.angle_beta   90.00
_cell.angle_gamma   90.00
#
_symmetry.space_group_name_H-M   'P 1'
#
loop_
_entity.id
_entity.type
_entity.pdbx_description
1 polymer ?
#
loop_
_entity_poly.entity_id
_entity_poly.type
_entity_poly.pdbx_seq_one_letter_code
_entity_poly.pdbx_strand_id
1 'polypeptide(L)'
;VANLSAILIAFGWSGIVVGIMMGGLMGMYAFKGPFRAPKGHENYTDLNRRMLRLAHIAFIMLPLISMLYGMCIDDLAVSYTYKYYAVICMMILSVGIPVLLIASCFYLPFKYVQVIPFSCGMYALVVMAIGRVSAL
;
A
#
# COMPACT_ATOMS: atom_id res chain seq x y z
N VAL A 1 9.63 15.37 -19.48
CA VAL A 1 8.79 15.32 -18.27
C VAL A 1 8.38 13.87 -18.06
N ALA A 2 8.59 13.32 -16.85
CA ALA A 2 8.23 11.95 -16.56
C ALA A 2 6.69 11.77 -16.63
N ASN A 3 6.23 10.69 -17.25
CA ASN A 3 4.82 10.36 -17.30
C ASN A 3 4.39 9.80 -15.92
N LEU A 4 3.91 10.69 -15.05
CA LEU A 4 3.54 10.38 -13.67
C LEU A 4 2.37 9.38 -13.61
N SER A 5 1.42 9.49 -14.54
CA SER A 5 0.28 8.57 -14.68
C SER A 5 0.78 7.15 -14.96
N ALA A 6 1.59 6.97 -16.01
CA ALA A 6 2.12 5.66 -16.38
C ALA A 6 2.96 5.02 -15.26
N ILE A 7 3.75 5.82 -14.53
CA ILE A 7 4.56 5.34 -13.39
C ILE A 7 3.65 4.75 -12.31
N LEU A 8 2.61 5.48 -11.88
CA LEU A 8 1.70 4.99 -10.84
C LEU A 8 0.86 3.80 -11.28
N ILE A 9 0.43 3.77 -12.54
CA ILE A 9 -0.34 2.63 -13.08
C ILE A 9 0.54 1.37 -13.10
N ALA A 10 1.77 1.47 -13.63
CA ALA A 10 2.70 0.34 -13.65
C ALA A 10 3.08 -0.13 -12.23
N PHE A 11 3.32 0.82 -11.32
CA PHE A 11 3.57 0.55 -9.91
C PHE A 11 2.38 -0.16 -9.24
N GLY A 12 1.16 0.29 -9.53
CA GLY A 12 -0.07 -0.31 -9.01
C GLY A 12 -0.22 -1.78 -9.44
N TRP A 13 -0.05 -2.08 -10.72
CA TRP A 13 -0.08 -3.46 -11.23
C TRP A 13 0.99 -4.34 -10.57
N SER A 14 2.22 -3.83 -10.44
CA SER A 14 3.32 -4.55 -9.78
C SER A 14 2.99 -4.88 -8.32
N GLY A 15 2.41 -3.93 -7.60
CA GLY A 15 1.99 -4.11 -6.21
C GLY A 15 0.88 -5.14 -6.05
N ILE A 16 -0.11 -5.16 -6.95
CA ILE A 16 -1.18 -6.17 -6.96
C ILE A 16 -0.59 -7.58 -7.16
N VAL A 17 0.36 -7.75 -8.09
CA VAL A 17 1.04 -9.04 -8.29
C VAL A 17 1.73 -9.50 -7.00
N VAL A 18 2.47 -8.62 -6.31
CA VAL A 18 3.10 -8.92 -5.02
C VAL A 18 2.04 -9.32 -3.97
N GLY A 19 0.93 -8.59 -3.91
CA GLY A 19 -0.18 -8.90 -3.01
C GLY A 19 -0.77 -10.29 -3.24
N ILE A 20 -1.02 -10.64 -4.50
CA ILE A 20 -1.54 -11.97 -4.87
C ILE A 20 -0.55 -13.08 -4.49
N MET A 21 0.74 -12.90 -4.78
CA MET A 21 1.79 -13.85 -4.39
C MET A 21 1.84 -14.05 -2.87
N MET A 22 1.76 -12.97 -2.10
CA MET A 22 1.71 -13.02 -0.65
C MET A 22 0.49 -13.79 -0.15
N GLY A 23 -0.68 -13.58 -0.76
CA GLY A 23 -1.89 -14.33 -0.44
C GLY A 23 -1.75 -15.83 -0.68
N GLY A 24 -1.13 -16.22 -1.81
CA GLY A 24 -0.79 -17.59 -2.12
C GLY A 24 0.12 -18.23 -1.07
N LEU A 25 1.21 -17.54 -0.69
CA LEU A 25 2.13 -18.01 0.36
C LEU A 25 1.41 -18.17 1.71
N MET A 26 0.54 -17.24 2.08
CA MET A 26 -0.27 -17.35 3.30
C MET A 26 -1.23 -18.54 3.24
N GLY A 27 -1.82 -18.82 2.09
CA GLY A 27 -2.70 -19.96 1.87
C GLY A 27 -2.01 -21.32 2.10
N MET A 28 -0.70 -21.40 1.84
CA MET A 28 0.07 -22.63 2.00
C MET A 28 0.12 -23.15 3.46
N TYR A 29 -0.07 -22.29 4.45
CA TYR A 29 -0.09 -22.71 5.87
C TYR A 29 -1.40 -22.33 6.58
N ALA A 30 -2.18 -21.39 6.06
CA ALA A 30 -3.31 -20.80 6.77
C ALA A 30 -4.54 -21.73 6.86
N PHE A 31 -4.76 -22.58 5.85
CA PHE A 31 -5.95 -23.44 5.70
C PHE A 31 -5.59 -24.92 5.68
N LYS A 32 -4.76 -25.37 6.62
CA LYS A 32 -4.24 -26.75 6.64
C LYS A 32 -3.52 -27.10 5.33
N GLY A 33 -2.81 -26.13 4.78
CA GLY A 33 -2.00 -26.29 3.59
C GLY A 33 -0.79 -27.21 3.83
N PRO A 34 0.08 -27.40 2.80
CA PRO A 34 1.21 -28.34 2.88
C PRO A 34 2.28 -27.94 3.89
N PHE A 35 2.32 -26.69 4.33
CA PHE A 35 3.32 -26.19 5.29
C PHE A 35 2.73 -25.96 6.66
N ARG A 36 3.55 -26.25 7.70
CA ARG A 36 3.18 -25.95 9.09
C ARG A 36 3.16 -24.43 9.33
N ALA A 37 2.17 -23.95 10.05
CA ALA A 37 2.10 -22.55 10.43
C ALA A 37 3.33 -22.13 11.26
N PRO A 38 3.94 -20.97 10.97
CA PRO A 38 5.01 -20.44 11.79
C PRO A 38 4.56 -20.18 13.22
N LYS A 39 5.51 -20.19 14.19
CA LYS A 39 5.23 -19.88 15.59
C LYS A 39 4.56 -18.49 15.70
N GLY A 40 3.46 -18.42 16.46
CA GLY A 40 2.66 -17.19 16.61
C GLY A 40 1.69 -16.91 15.46
N HIS A 41 1.51 -17.87 14.54
CA HIS A 41 0.53 -17.80 13.44
C HIS A 41 -0.41 -19.03 13.43
N GLU A 42 -0.41 -19.83 14.50
CA GLU A 42 -1.15 -21.10 14.56
C GLU A 42 -2.66 -20.86 14.59
N ASN A 43 -3.11 -19.84 15.34
CA ASN A 43 -4.53 -19.54 15.47
C ASN A 43 -4.94 -18.33 14.61
N TYR A 44 -6.18 -18.34 14.16
CA TYR A 44 -6.72 -17.24 13.34
C TYR A 44 -6.69 -15.89 14.06
N THR A 45 -6.83 -15.89 15.38
CA THR A 45 -6.89 -14.71 16.25
C THR A 45 -5.52 -14.19 16.69
N ASP A 46 -4.44 -14.93 16.44
CA ASP A 46 -3.08 -14.53 16.82
C ASP A 46 -2.73 -13.16 16.21
N LEU A 47 -2.12 -12.29 17.02
CA LEU A 47 -1.81 -10.92 16.61
C LEU A 47 -0.97 -10.87 15.34
N ASN A 48 0.10 -11.68 15.27
CA ASN A 48 0.98 -11.75 14.10
C ASN A 48 0.22 -12.14 12.84
N ARG A 49 -0.67 -13.13 12.93
CA ARG A 49 -1.50 -13.57 11.81
C ARG A 49 -2.49 -12.50 11.36
N ARG A 50 -3.06 -11.73 12.30
CA ARG A 50 -3.93 -10.58 12.00
C ARG A 50 -3.17 -9.47 11.28
N MET A 51 -1.96 -9.13 11.75
CA MET A 51 -1.11 -8.11 11.12
C MET A 51 -0.67 -8.53 9.71
N LEU A 52 -0.33 -9.80 9.52
CA LEU A 52 0.05 -10.33 8.21
C LEU A 52 -1.13 -10.29 7.21
N ARG A 53 -2.36 -10.57 7.66
CA ARG A 53 -3.57 -10.41 6.83
C ARG A 53 -3.81 -8.95 6.44
N LEU A 54 -3.64 -8.03 7.39
CA LEU A 54 -3.75 -6.60 7.10
C LEU A 54 -2.69 -6.16 6.08
N ALA A 55 -1.46 -6.66 6.21
CA ALA A 55 -0.39 -6.40 5.25
C ALA A 55 -0.75 -6.93 3.85
N HIS A 56 -1.29 -8.15 3.77
CA HIS A 56 -1.75 -8.73 2.50
C HIS A 56 -2.84 -7.89 1.84
N ILE A 57 -3.85 -7.48 2.61
CA ILE A 57 -4.92 -6.61 2.12
C ILE A 57 -4.33 -5.26 1.66
N ALA A 58 -3.42 -4.68 2.43
CA ALA A 58 -2.77 -3.42 2.09
C ALA A 58 -1.93 -3.52 0.81
N PHE A 59 -1.25 -4.65 0.56
CA PHE A 59 -0.51 -4.91 -0.68
C PHE A 59 -1.38 -5.01 -1.94
N ILE A 60 -2.68 -5.20 -1.78
CA ILE A 60 -3.62 -5.18 -2.91
C ILE A 60 -4.31 -3.84 -3.01
N MET A 61 -4.86 -3.34 -1.90
CA MET A 61 -5.72 -2.16 -1.90
C MET A 61 -4.95 -0.85 -2.13
N LEU A 62 -3.77 -0.69 -1.52
CA LEU A 62 -3.00 0.55 -1.67
C LEU A 62 -2.40 0.72 -3.08
N PRO A 63 -1.83 -0.32 -3.71
CA PRO A 63 -1.46 -0.26 -5.12
C PRO A 63 -2.65 -0.01 -6.06
N LEU A 64 -3.82 -0.58 -5.78
CA LEU A 64 -5.04 -0.30 -6.54
C LEU A 64 -5.43 1.19 -6.44
N ILE A 65 -5.38 1.76 -5.23
CA ILE A 65 -5.63 3.20 -5.02
C ILE A 65 -4.58 4.03 -5.76
N SER A 66 -3.31 3.63 -5.75
CA SER A 66 -2.23 4.30 -6.49
C SER A 66 -2.47 4.28 -7.99
N MET A 67 -2.97 3.16 -8.52
CA MET A 67 -3.33 3.04 -9.94
C MET A 67 -4.48 3.97 -10.29
N LEU A 68 -5.55 4.00 -9.49
CA LEU A 68 -6.68 4.94 -9.67
C LEU A 68 -6.22 6.39 -9.58
N TYR A 69 -5.31 6.69 -8.64
CA TYR A 69 -4.69 8.01 -8.54
C TYR A 69 -3.93 8.37 -9.82
N GLY A 70 -3.13 7.43 -10.36
CA GLY A 70 -2.41 7.59 -11.61
C GLY A 70 -3.32 7.90 -12.80
N MET A 71 -4.48 7.25 -12.88
CA MET A 71 -5.47 7.49 -13.94
C MET A 71 -6.08 8.90 -13.89
N CYS A 72 -6.05 9.55 -12.75
CA CYS A 72 -6.67 10.85 -12.52
C CYS A 72 -5.68 12.01 -12.42
N ILE A 73 -4.38 11.76 -12.29
CA ILE A 73 -3.38 12.77 -11.92
C ILE A 73 -3.19 13.85 -12.99
N ASP A 74 -3.33 13.49 -14.26
CA ASP A 74 -3.12 14.42 -15.38
C ASP A 74 -4.17 15.50 -15.41
N ASP A 75 -5.41 15.19 -15.02
CA ASP A 75 -6.57 16.11 -15.02
C ASP A 75 -6.60 17.06 -13.81
N LEU A 76 -5.66 16.96 -12.88
CA LEU A 76 -5.66 17.80 -11.68
C LEU A 76 -5.22 19.23 -12.01
N ALA A 77 -5.95 20.23 -11.52
CA ALA A 77 -5.63 21.65 -11.67
C ALA A 77 -4.60 22.12 -10.63
N VAL A 78 -3.46 21.41 -10.54
CA VAL A 78 -2.33 21.75 -9.66
C VAL A 78 -1.01 21.71 -10.42
N SER A 79 0.02 22.41 -9.92
CA SER A 79 1.32 22.44 -10.58
C SER A 79 1.98 21.06 -10.62
N TYR A 80 2.85 20.85 -11.61
CA TYR A 80 3.59 19.59 -11.78
C TYR A 80 4.37 19.18 -10.52
N THR A 81 4.92 20.14 -9.80
CA THR A 81 5.70 19.88 -8.57
C THR A 81 4.85 19.16 -7.51
N TYR A 82 3.62 19.61 -7.28
CA TYR A 82 2.71 18.95 -6.34
C TYR A 82 2.31 17.56 -6.81
N LYS A 83 2.04 17.38 -8.11
CA LYS A 83 1.76 16.06 -8.70
C LYS A 83 2.94 15.10 -8.49
N TYR A 84 4.17 15.56 -8.74
CA TYR A 84 5.40 14.77 -8.58
C TYR A 84 5.59 14.28 -7.14
N TYR A 85 5.49 15.17 -6.16
CA TYR A 85 5.58 14.76 -4.75
C TYR A 85 4.42 13.87 -4.31
N ALA A 86 3.22 14.09 -4.82
CA ALA A 86 2.07 13.23 -4.54
C ALA A 86 2.28 11.80 -5.07
N VAL A 87 2.89 11.64 -6.24
CA VAL A 87 3.28 10.31 -6.78
C VAL A 87 4.25 9.60 -5.85
N ILE A 88 5.31 10.28 -5.42
CA ILE A 88 6.29 9.70 -4.48
C ILE A 88 5.61 9.31 -3.18
N CYS A 89 4.76 10.17 -2.64
CA CYS A 89 4.02 9.94 -1.40
C CYS A 89 3.06 8.73 -1.52
N MET A 90 2.39 8.55 -2.67
CA MET A 90 1.54 7.37 -2.93
C MET A 90 2.37 6.08 -2.98
N MET A 91 3.56 6.11 -3.58
CA MET A 91 4.45 4.95 -3.61
C MET A 91 4.96 4.61 -2.19
N ILE A 92 5.34 5.62 -1.39
CA ILE A 92 5.76 5.44 0.00
C ILE A 92 4.61 4.86 0.85
N LEU A 93 3.39 5.35 0.70
CA LEU A 93 2.21 4.82 1.37
C LEU A 93 2.01 3.33 1.02
N SER A 94 2.02 3.01 -0.28
CA SER A 94 1.65 1.70 -0.79
C SER A 94 2.65 0.59 -0.44
N VAL A 95 3.93 0.93 -0.29
CA VAL A 95 4.97 -0.01 0.16
C VAL A 95 5.16 0.07 1.67
N GLY A 96 5.19 1.28 2.23
CA GLY A 96 5.53 1.51 3.63
C GLY A 96 4.54 0.87 4.60
N ILE A 97 3.23 1.03 4.38
CA ILE A 97 2.23 0.45 5.28
C ILE A 97 2.33 -1.07 5.34
N PRO A 98 2.25 -1.83 4.23
CA PRO A 98 2.29 -3.29 4.33
C PRO A 98 3.64 -3.83 4.81
N VAL A 99 4.76 -3.22 4.42
CA VAL A 99 6.10 -3.62 4.90
C VAL A 99 6.22 -3.41 6.41
N LEU A 100 5.76 -2.26 6.93
CA LEU A 100 5.80 -2.00 8.37
C LEU A 100 4.82 -2.88 9.16
N LEU A 101 3.69 -3.28 8.56
CA LEU A 101 2.79 -4.28 9.17
C LEU A 101 3.49 -5.64 9.30
N ILE A 102 4.21 -6.09 8.26
CA ILE A 102 5.01 -7.32 8.32
C ILE A 102 6.12 -7.18 9.36
N ALA A 103 6.88 -6.08 9.34
CA ALA A 103 7.94 -5.83 10.31
C ALA A 103 7.41 -5.83 11.75
N SER A 104 6.20 -5.32 11.96
CA SER A 104 5.54 -5.32 13.27
C SER A 104 5.18 -6.73 13.79
N CYS A 105 5.11 -7.74 12.90
CA CYS A 105 4.97 -9.14 13.32
C CYS A 105 6.21 -9.65 14.08
N PHE A 106 7.39 -9.08 13.79
CA PHE A 106 8.64 -9.45 14.41
C PHE A 106 9.03 -8.51 15.56
N TYR A 107 8.74 -7.22 15.40
CA TYR A 107 9.04 -6.20 16.38
C TYR A 107 7.91 -5.15 16.45
N LEU A 108 7.04 -5.31 17.44
CA LEU A 108 5.80 -4.55 17.57
C LEU A 108 5.95 -3.01 17.51
N PRO A 109 7.04 -2.36 18.03
CA PRO A 109 7.23 -0.92 17.91
C PRO A 109 7.22 -0.36 16.49
N PHE A 110 7.48 -1.14 15.43
CA PHE A 110 7.37 -0.69 14.04
C PHE A 110 5.97 -0.18 13.68
N LYS A 111 4.93 -0.58 14.40
CA LYS A 111 3.57 -0.04 14.20
C LYS A 111 3.50 1.49 14.34
N TYR A 112 4.36 2.09 15.17
CA TYR A 112 4.37 3.55 15.35
C TYR A 112 5.05 4.28 14.18
N VAL A 113 5.96 3.61 13.47
CA VAL A 113 6.62 4.17 12.28
C VAL A 113 5.65 4.31 11.11
N GLN A 114 4.53 3.60 11.13
CA GLN A 114 3.48 3.69 10.10
C GLN A 114 2.89 5.09 9.95
N VAL A 115 3.09 5.97 10.93
CA VAL A 115 2.67 7.38 10.85
C VAL A 115 3.33 8.09 9.66
N ILE A 116 4.56 7.70 9.29
CA ILE A 116 5.30 8.32 8.18
C ILE A 116 4.61 8.05 6.84
N PRO A 117 4.45 6.79 6.38
CA PRO A 117 3.77 6.52 5.12
C PRO A 117 2.29 6.95 5.14
N PHE A 118 1.64 6.92 6.30
CA PHE A 118 0.28 7.44 6.44
C PHE A 118 0.22 8.95 6.14
N SER A 119 1.13 9.74 6.72
CA SER A 119 1.20 11.20 6.46
C SER A 119 1.51 11.51 5.00
N CYS A 120 2.38 10.72 4.36
CA CYS A 120 2.62 10.81 2.92
C CYS A 120 1.32 10.57 2.12
N GLY A 121 0.57 9.53 2.47
CA GLY A 121 -0.71 9.22 1.83
C GLY A 121 -1.73 10.34 2.01
N MET A 122 -1.83 10.90 3.21
CA MET A 122 -2.70 12.05 3.48
C MET A 122 -2.34 13.27 2.61
N TYR A 123 -1.05 13.58 2.47
CA TYR A 123 -0.60 14.64 1.56
C TYR A 123 -1.09 14.38 0.11
N ALA A 124 -0.87 13.18 -0.40
CA ALA A 124 -1.27 12.85 -1.76
C ALA A 124 -2.79 12.96 -1.96
N LEU A 125 -3.59 12.47 -1.00
CA LEU A 125 -5.06 12.57 -1.08
C LEU A 125 -5.54 14.01 -0.99
N VAL A 126 -4.91 14.86 -0.19
CA VAL A 126 -5.22 16.29 -0.11
C VAL A 126 -4.92 16.98 -1.46
N VAL A 127 -3.76 16.67 -2.08
CA VAL A 127 -3.44 17.20 -3.42
C VAL A 127 -4.47 16.76 -4.45
N MET A 128 -4.93 15.51 -4.41
CA MET A 128 -6.01 15.02 -5.28
C MET A 128 -7.30 15.80 -5.06
N ALA A 129 -7.73 15.93 -3.80
CA ALA A 129 -8.99 16.62 -3.47
C ALA A 129 -8.97 18.08 -3.91
N ILE A 130 -7.90 18.83 -3.59
CA ILE A 130 -7.76 20.24 -4.00
C ILE A 130 -7.71 20.33 -5.52
N GLY A 131 -6.91 19.50 -6.20
CA GLY A 131 -6.77 19.55 -7.65
C GLY A 131 -8.06 19.23 -8.40
N ARG A 132 -8.92 18.36 -7.85
CA ARG A 132 -10.25 18.09 -8.42
C ARG A 132 -11.24 19.22 -8.19
N VAL A 133 -11.30 19.76 -6.97
CA VAL A 133 -12.18 20.90 -6.67
C VAL A 133 -11.81 22.14 -7.48
N SER A 134 -10.51 22.38 -7.68
CA SER A 134 -10.01 23.51 -8.48
C SER A 134 -10.25 23.35 -9.99
N ALA A 135 -10.59 22.15 -10.45
CA ALA A 135 -10.88 21.85 -11.84
C ALA A 135 -12.39 21.97 -12.19
N LEU A 136 -13.26 22.18 -11.18
CA LEU A 136 -14.70 22.42 -11.32
C LEU A 136 -15.00 23.87 -11.61
#